data_35a5ff66fc125b01f3b31076a216cae6
#
_entry.id   35a5ff66fc125b01f3b31076a216cae6
#
_cell.length_a   1.000
_cell.length_b   1.000
_cell.length_c   1.000
_cell.angle_alpha   90.00
_cell.angle_beta   90.00
_cell.angle_gamma   90.00
#
_symmetry.space_group_name_H-M   'P 1'
#
loop_
_entity.id
_entity.type
_entity.pdbx_description
1 polymer ?
#
loop_
_entity_poly.entity_id
_entity_poly.type
_entity_poly.pdbx_seq_one_letter_code
_entity_poly.pdbx_strand_id
1 'polypeptide(L)'
;KLDYNTLEALPKDSPEWAVQKSIKCTQNLYGLVSFENAVNKDGSKTTVKDVPCVWYAKGANFTPVADCLKSLSRQKQPMWLMNIGLSSVRKKKGGNIYFHAELTPQKSVAWSEEDDARMRSFMEFVKGYNDTVMKAYHSSGEKIEYDSVVNE
;
A
#
# COMPACT_ATOMS: atom_id res chain seq x y z
N LYS A 1 12.52 -8.99 -4.00
CA LYS A 1 11.30 -9.82 -4.09
C LYS A 1 11.45 -10.95 -3.08
N LEU A 2 10.53 -11.05 -2.13
CA LEU A 2 10.53 -12.17 -1.18
C LEU A 2 10.38 -13.46 -1.97
N ASP A 3 11.37 -14.33 -1.85
CA ASP A 3 11.28 -15.69 -2.34
C ASP A 3 10.72 -16.56 -1.21
N TYR A 4 9.46 -16.95 -1.32
CA TYR A 4 8.82 -17.82 -0.36
C TYR A 4 9.48 -19.19 -0.26
N ASN A 5 10.09 -19.68 -1.34
CA ASN A 5 10.81 -20.95 -1.32
C ASN A 5 12.05 -20.86 -0.43
N THR A 6 12.76 -19.72 -0.48
CA THR A 6 13.91 -19.47 0.40
C THR A 6 13.48 -19.39 1.86
N LEU A 7 12.33 -18.74 2.15
CA LEU A 7 11.80 -18.65 3.50
C LEU A 7 11.41 -20.03 4.07
N GLU A 8 10.79 -20.89 3.26
CA GLU A 8 10.43 -22.25 3.66
C GLU A 8 11.65 -23.15 3.91
N ALA A 9 12.76 -22.90 3.20
CA ALA A 9 14.01 -23.64 3.35
C ALA A 9 14.83 -23.23 4.59
N LEU A 10 14.56 -22.04 5.17
CA LEU A 10 15.28 -21.57 6.36
C LEU A 10 14.75 -22.24 7.65
N PRO A 11 15.62 -22.58 8.61
CA PRO A 11 15.20 -23.02 9.92
C PRO A 11 14.32 -21.98 10.63
N LYS A 12 13.18 -22.37 11.17
CA LYS A 12 12.18 -21.44 11.75
C LYS A 12 12.67 -20.68 12.98
N ASP A 13 13.70 -21.16 13.62
CA ASP A 13 14.37 -20.59 14.80
C ASP A 13 15.61 -19.75 14.45
N SER A 14 15.96 -19.65 13.15
CA SER A 14 17.09 -18.84 12.72
C SER A 14 16.79 -17.35 12.72
N PRO A 15 17.78 -16.49 13.01
CA PRO A 15 17.64 -15.04 12.88
C PRO A 15 17.22 -14.61 11.47
N GLU A 16 17.77 -15.27 10.45
CA GLU A 16 17.47 -14.99 9.03
C GLU A 16 16.00 -15.25 8.72
N TRP A 17 15.41 -16.34 9.24
CA TRP A 17 14.00 -16.63 9.08
C TRP A 17 13.13 -15.53 9.74
N ALA A 18 13.50 -15.08 10.93
CA ALA A 18 12.79 -14.03 11.65
C ALA A 18 12.80 -12.71 10.85
N VAL A 19 13.96 -12.32 10.27
CA VAL A 19 14.10 -11.15 9.40
C VAL A 19 13.25 -11.31 8.15
N GLN A 20 13.38 -12.42 7.43
CA GLN A 20 12.63 -12.68 6.19
C GLN A 20 11.11 -12.68 6.43
N LYS A 21 10.66 -13.26 7.53
CA LYS A 21 9.24 -13.29 7.92
C LYS A 21 8.70 -11.90 8.27
N SER A 22 9.54 -11.01 8.77
CA SER A 22 9.14 -9.64 9.13
C SER A 22 8.88 -8.77 7.89
N ILE A 23 9.50 -9.09 6.74
CA ILE A 23 9.35 -8.33 5.50
C ILE A 23 7.93 -8.50 4.95
N LYS A 24 7.23 -7.40 4.81
CA LYS A 24 5.85 -7.37 4.28
C LYS A 24 5.80 -6.59 2.97
N CYS A 25 5.21 -7.21 1.95
CA CYS A 25 4.85 -6.46 0.76
C CYS A 25 3.74 -5.47 1.08
N THR A 26 3.90 -4.24 0.59
CA THR A 26 2.92 -3.16 0.77
C THR A 26 2.61 -2.57 -0.61
N GLN A 27 1.34 -2.30 -0.86
CA GLN A 27 0.91 -1.48 -1.99
C GLN A 27 0.56 -0.10 -1.48
N ASN A 28 1.18 0.92 -2.03
CA ASN A 28 0.93 2.31 -1.67
C ASN A 28 -0.03 2.91 -2.68
N LEU A 29 -1.21 3.30 -2.23
CA LEU A 29 -2.21 3.99 -3.03
C LEU A 29 -2.23 5.46 -2.64
N TYR A 30 -2.11 6.32 -3.63
CA TYR A 30 -2.19 7.76 -3.50
C TYR A 30 -3.48 8.23 -4.17
N GLY A 31 -4.23 9.10 -3.51
CA GLY A 31 -5.48 9.55 -4.08
C GLY A 31 -6.20 10.57 -3.20
N LEU A 32 -7.41 10.88 -3.59
CA LEU A 32 -8.34 11.67 -2.80
C LEU A 32 -9.34 10.75 -2.13
N VAL A 33 -9.68 11.04 -0.89
CA VAL A 33 -10.68 10.29 -0.15
C VAL A 33 -11.85 11.18 0.25
N SER A 34 -13.04 10.64 0.10
CA SER A 34 -14.28 11.25 0.57
C SER A 34 -15.03 10.28 1.49
N PHE A 35 -15.53 10.79 2.61
CA PHE A 35 -16.36 10.03 3.55
C PHE A 35 -17.63 10.81 3.84
N GLU A 36 -18.75 10.13 3.74
CA GLU A 36 -20.02 10.62 4.25
C GLU A 36 -20.23 10.13 5.69
N ASN A 37 -20.78 11.01 6.52
CA ASN A 37 -21.08 10.67 7.92
C ASN A 37 -19.87 10.17 8.74
N ALA A 38 -18.67 10.66 8.47
CA ALA A 38 -17.52 10.39 9.31
C ALA A 38 -17.78 10.88 10.74
N VAL A 39 -17.39 10.08 11.73
CA VAL A 39 -17.61 10.42 13.15
C VAL A 39 -16.33 10.99 13.74
N ASN A 40 -16.39 12.21 14.22
CA ASN A 40 -15.29 12.86 14.93
C ASN A 40 -15.10 12.27 16.34
N LYS A 41 -13.99 12.62 16.99
CA LYS A 41 -13.68 12.16 18.35
C LYS A 41 -14.74 12.58 19.40
N ASP A 42 -15.42 13.68 19.16
CA ASP A 42 -16.50 14.21 20.01
C ASP A 42 -17.89 13.58 19.71
N GLY A 43 -17.93 12.64 18.75
CA GLY A 43 -19.15 11.97 18.34
C GLY A 43 -19.98 12.74 17.29
N SER A 44 -19.58 13.94 16.90
CA SER A 44 -20.24 14.71 15.85
C SER A 44 -20.01 14.06 14.47
N LYS A 45 -21.00 14.18 13.58
CA LYS A 45 -20.88 13.70 12.19
C LYS A 45 -20.36 14.81 11.30
N THR A 46 -19.44 14.45 10.42
CA THR A 46 -18.88 15.35 9.40
C THR A 46 -18.82 14.66 8.05
N THR A 47 -18.78 15.44 6.99
CA THR A 47 -18.49 14.98 5.64
C THR A 47 -17.08 15.45 5.28
N VAL A 48 -16.23 14.51 4.90
CA VAL A 48 -14.89 14.75 4.38
C VAL A 48 -14.94 14.58 2.88
N LYS A 49 -14.47 15.55 2.11
CA LYS A 49 -14.51 15.53 0.66
C LYS A 49 -13.13 15.83 0.07
N ASP A 50 -12.70 14.99 -0.86
CA ASP A 50 -11.51 15.17 -1.71
C ASP A 50 -10.23 15.48 -0.93
N VAL A 51 -10.05 14.81 0.22
CA VAL A 51 -8.86 15.00 1.04
C VAL A 51 -7.72 14.12 0.51
N PRO A 52 -6.52 14.68 0.24
CA PRO A 52 -5.36 13.89 -0.15
C PRO A 52 -5.00 12.85 0.90
N CYS A 53 -4.79 11.62 0.44
CA CYS A 53 -4.45 10.51 1.32
C CYS A 53 -3.41 9.56 0.71
N VAL A 54 -2.71 8.85 1.58
CA VAL A 54 -1.88 7.70 1.23
C VAL A 54 -2.39 6.50 2.02
N TRP A 55 -2.69 5.42 1.33
CA TRP A 55 -3.05 4.17 1.98
C TRP A 55 -1.99 3.09 1.73
N TYR A 56 -1.40 2.60 2.80
CA TYR A 56 -0.43 1.50 2.80
C TYR A 56 -1.16 0.16 2.96
N ALA A 57 -1.59 -0.42 1.86
CA ALA A 57 -2.29 -1.70 1.87
C ALA A 57 -1.31 -2.85 2.06
N LYS A 58 -1.40 -3.54 3.20
CA LYS A 58 -0.55 -4.66 3.60
C LYS A 58 -1.37 -5.78 4.25
N GLY A 59 -0.76 -6.96 4.41
CA GLY A 59 -1.42 -8.10 5.04
C GLY A 59 -2.71 -8.50 4.33
N ALA A 60 -3.83 -8.57 5.05
CA ALA A 60 -5.12 -8.95 4.50
C ALA A 60 -5.65 -8.01 3.39
N ASN A 61 -5.16 -6.78 3.34
CA ASN A 61 -5.56 -5.79 2.34
C ASN A 61 -4.71 -5.82 1.06
N PHE A 62 -3.56 -6.49 1.06
CA PHE A 62 -2.66 -6.53 -0.08
C PHE A 62 -3.32 -7.17 -1.31
N THR A 63 -3.89 -8.36 -1.15
CA THR A 63 -4.51 -9.12 -2.26
C THR A 63 -5.74 -8.42 -2.84
N PRO A 64 -6.73 -7.95 -2.04
CA PRO A 64 -7.87 -7.20 -2.58
C PRO A 64 -7.48 -5.99 -3.42
N VAL A 65 -6.46 -5.23 -2.98
CA VAL A 65 -5.94 -4.10 -3.75
C VAL A 65 -5.30 -4.57 -5.05
N ALA A 66 -4.44 -5.59 -4.99
CA ALA A 66 -3.78 -6.15 -6.18
C ALA A 66 -4.79 -6.65 -7.21
N ASP A 67 -5.85 -7.31 -6.77
CA ASP A 67 -6.88 -7.85 -7.66
C ASP A 67 -7.71 -6.75 -8.32
N CYS A 68 -8.05 -5.70 -7.57
CA CYS A 68 -8.71 -4.51 -8.12
C CYS A 68 -7.85 -3.87 -9.21
N LEU A 69 -6.56 -3.62 -8.95
CA LEU A 69 -5.62 -3.04 -9.91
C LEU A 69 -5.47 -3.89 -11.17
N LYS A 70 -5.34 -5.22 -11.02
CA LYS A 70 -5.28 -6.16 -12.15
C LYS A 70 -6.55 -6.13 -12.97
N SER A 71 -7.71 -6.05 -12.33
CA SER A 71 -9.01 -5.99 -13.02
C SER A 71 -9.10 -4.73 -13.88
N LEU A 72 -8.77 -3.56 -13.33
CA LEU A 72 -8.77 -2.29 -14.07
C LEU A 72 -7.77 -2.32 -15.23
N SER A 73 -6.57 -2.85 -15.02
CA SER A 73 -5.56 -2.99 -16.06
C SER A 73 -6.03 -3.88 -17.22
N ARG A 74 -6.69 -5.01 -16.93
CA ARG A 74 -7.26 -5.89 -17.96
C ARG A 74 -8.36 -5.22 -18.78
N GLN A 75 -9.12 -4.33 -18.16
CA GLN A 75 -10.17 -3.53 -18.81
C GLN A 75 -9.61 -2.30 -19.53
N LYS A 76 -8.29 -2.11 -19.52
CA LYS A 76 -7.60 -0.92 -20.05
C LYS A 76 -8.13 0.39 -19.45
N GLN A 77 -8.61 0.32 -18.23
CA GLN A 77 -9.10 1.48 -17.48
C GLN A 77 -7.99 2.03 -16.59
N PRO A 78 -7.54 3.26 -16.78
CA PRO A 78 -6.55 3.87 -15.92
C PRO A 78 -7.14 4.14 -14.53
N MET A 79 -6.47 3.65 -13.48
CA MET A 79 -6.96 3.73 -12.11
C MET A 79 -7.21 5.16 -11.64
N TRP A 80 -6.38 6.11 -12.10
CA TRP A 80 -6.51 7.54 -11.74
C TRP A 80 -7.74 8.23 -12.32
N LEU A 81 -8.41 7.61 -13.28
CA LEU A 81 -9.69 8.08 -13.82
C LEU A 81 -10.90 7.38 -13.17
N MET A 82 -10.70 6.59 -12.12
CA MET A 82 -11.78 5.81 -11.53
C MET A 82 -12.06 6.24 -10.10
N ASN A 83 -13.33 6.42 -9.79
CA ASN A 83 -13.78 6.36 -8.41
C ASN A 83 -13.80 4.91 -7.95
N ILE A 84 -13.23 4.66 -6.77
CA ILE A 84 -13.19 3.33 -6.17
C ILE A 84 -13.93 3.40 -4.83
N GLY A 85 -15.06 2.71 -4.76
CA GLY A 85 -15.76 2.50 -3.49
C GLY A 85 -14.93 1.58 -2.59
N LEU A 86 -14.81 1.96 -1.32
CA LEU A 86 -14.08 1.22 -0.32
C LEU A 86 -15.02 0.81 0.79
N SER A 87 -15.12 -0.49 1.07
CA SER A 87 -15.86 -1.04 2.18
C SER A 87 -15.00 -2.03 2.98
N SER A 88 -15.48 -2.40 4.17
CA SER A 88 -14.80 -3.35 5.03
C SER A 88 -15.61 -4.64 5.13
N VAL A 89 -14.99 -5.78 4.86
CA VAL A 89 -15.62 -7.10 4.93
C VAL A 89 -15.01 -7.92 6.05
N ARG A 90 -15.88 -8.43 6.92
CA ARG A 90 -15.50 -9.36 8.00
C ARG A 90 -15.25 -10.74 7.44
N LYS A 91 -14.09 -11.31 7.74
CA LYS A 91 -13.71 -12.69 7.39
C LYS A 91 -13.34 -13.47 8.64
N LYS A 92 -13.46 -14.80 8.54
CA LYS A 92 -13.04 -15.76 9.57
C LYS A 92 -12.13 -16.80 8.94
N LYS A 93 -10.97 -17.04 9.55
CA LYS A 93 -10.07 -18.13 9.17
C LYS A 93 -9.64 -18.88 10.43
N GLY A 94 -10.11 -20.13 10.59
CA GLY A 94 -9.99 -20.86 11.83
C GLY A 94 -10.69 -20.13 12.98
N GLY A 95 -10.03 -19.92 14.11
CA GLY A 95 -10.53 -19.14 15.26
C GLY A 95 -10.39 -17.62 15.11
N ASN A 96 -9.64 -17.13 14.11
CA ASN A 96 -9.32 -15.72 13.97
C ASN A 96 -10.37 -14.98 13.10
N ILE A 97 -10.86 -13.85 13.62
CA ILE A 97 -11.71 -12.92 12.89
C ILE A 97 -10.82 -11.75 12.46
N TYR A 98 -10.92 -11.36 11.18
CA TYR A 98 -10.22 -10.21 10.63
C TYR A 98 -11.10 -9.46 9.63
N PHE A 99 -10.72 -8.24 9.34
CA PHE A 99 -11.38 -7.42 8.35
C PHE A 99 -10.40 -7.15 7.20
N HIS A 100 -10.92 -7.16 5.98
CA HIS A 100 -10.18 -6.70 4.82
C HIS A 100 -11.01 -5.72 4.01
N ALA A 101 -10.32 -4.90 3.25
CA ALA A 101 -10.96 -3.97 2.34
C ALA A 101 -11.57 -4.70 1.14
N GLU A 102 -12.73 -4.24 0.72
CA GLU A 102 -13.32 -4.56 -0.57
C GLU A 102 -13.32 -3.30 -1.43
N LEU A 103 -12.73 -3.40 -2.61
CA LEU A 103 -12.60 -2.29 -3.56
C LEU A 103 -13.54 -2.54 -4.74
N THR A 104 -14.43 -1.60 -4.97
CA THR A 104 -15.40 -1.67 -6.06
C THR A 104 -15.18 -0.51 -7.02
N PRO A 105 -14.64 -0.74 -8.23
CA PRO A 105 -14.57 0.28 -9.26
C PRO A 105 -15.98 0.83 -9.56
N GLN A 106 -16.07 2.15 -9.61
CA GLN A 106 -17.29 2.88 -9.88
C GLN A 106 -17.18 3.63 -11.22
N LYS A 107 -17.91 4.73 -11.36
CA LYS A 107 -17.86 5.54 -12.57
C LYS A 107 -16.50 6.20 -12.75
N SER A 108 -16.10 6.39 -14.00
CA SER A 108 -14.94 7.22 -14.32
C SER A 108 -15.16 8.66 -13.90
N VAL A 109 -14.07 9.31 -13.48
CA VAL A 109 -14.05 10.74 -13.13
C VAL A 109 -13.91 11.55 -14.40
N ALA A 110 -14.66 12.64 -14.51
CA ALA A 110 -14.39 13.66 -15.52
C ALA A 110 -13.11 14.40 -15.11
N TRP A 111 -12.07 14.28 -15.95
CA TRP A 111 -10.77 14.88 -15.66
C TRP A 111 -10.79 16.38 -15.87
N SER A 112 -10.22 17.14 -14.97
CA SER A 112 -10.13 18.58 -14.98
C SER A 112 -8.68 19.09 -14.96
N GLU A 113 -8.45 20.37 -15.24
CA GLU A 113 -7.13 20.99 -15.09
C GLU A 113 -6.63 20.97 -13.64
N GLU A 114 -7.54 21.04 -12.68
CA GLU A 114 -7.21 20.92 -11.25
C GLU A 114 -6.69 19.52 -10.91
N ASP A 115 -7.23 18.49 -11.57
CA ASP A 115 -6.78 17.12 -11.40
C ASP A 115 -5.39 16.88 -11.98
N ASP A 116 -5.03 17.60 -13.06
CA ASP A 116 -3.66 17.62 -13.59
C ASP A 116 -2.66 18.19 -12.58
N ALA A 117 -2.99 19.27 -11.91
CA ALA A 117 -2.15 19.86 -10.89
C ALA A 117 -1.99 18.93 -9.68
N ARG A 118 -3.07 18.31 -9.23
CA ARG A 118 -3.06 17.31 -8.15
C ARG A 118 -2.21 16.09 -8.51
N MET A 119 -2.36 15.59 -9.74
CA MET A 119 -1.58 14.43 -10.21
C MET A 119 -0.09 14.74 -10.23
N ARG A 120 0.32 15.91 -10.74
CA ARG A 120 1.74 16.33 -10.71
C ARG A 120 2.28 16.38 -9.29
N SER A 121 1.52 16.93 -8.36
CA SER A 121 1.88 17.00 -6.94
C SER A 121 2.07 15.61 -6.33
N PHE A 122 1.16 14.66 -6.63
CA PHE A 122 1.32 13.27 -6.20
C PHE A 122 2.55 12.60 -6.83
N MET A 123 2.82 12.84 -8.11
CA MET A 123 4.00 12.28 -8.78
C MET A 123 5.31 12.79 -8.17
N GLU A 124 5.39 14.07 -7.88
CA GLU A 124 6.54 14.68 -7.19
C GLU A 124 6.75 14.09 -5.80
N PHE A 125 5.66 13.94 -5.03
CA PHE A 125 5.71 13.30 -3.71
C PHE A 125 6.20 11.86 -3.79
N VAL A 126 5.66 11.06 -4.72
CA VAL A 126 6.08 9.65 -4.92
C VAL A 126 7.54 9.57 -5.32
N LYS A 127 7.99 10.44 -6.22
CA LYS A 127 9.39 10.50 -6.64
C LYS A 127 10.31 10.81 -5.46
N GLY A 128 10.02 11.86 -4.70
CA GLY A 128 10.80 12.24 -3.51
C GLY A 128 10.84 11.13 -2.45
N TYR A 129 9.72 10.46 -2.23
CA TYR A 129 9.66 9.30 -1.32
C TYR A 129 10.52 8.13 -1.82
N ASN A 130 10.42 7.77 -3.10
CA ASN A 130 11.22 6.70 -3.68
C ASN A 130 12.72 7.03 -3.63
N ASP A 131 13.12 8.25 -3.94
CA ASP A 131 14.51 8.69 -3.84
C ASP A 131 15.06 8.55 -2.42
N THR A 132 14.24 8.88 -1.41
CA THR A 132 14.60 8.72 0.00
C THR A 132 14.77 7.25 0.38
N VAL A 133 13.83 6.39 -0.04
CA VAL A 133 13.89 4.94 0.22
C VAL A 133 15.12 4.31 -0.46
N MET A 134 15.40 4.69 -1.71
CA MET A 134 16.56 4.17 -2.44
C MET A 134 17.89 4.62 -1.80
N LYS A 135 17.99 5.86 -1.36
CA LYS A 135 19.18 6.34 -0.62
C LYS A 135 19.38 5.55 0.68
N ALA A 136 18.31 5.34 1.46
CA ALA A 136 18.39 4.55 2.68
C ALA A 136 18.80 3.09 2.43
N TYR A 137 18.28 2.50 1.33
CA TYR A 137 18.63 1.14 0.93
C TYR A 137 20.12 1.00 0.56
N HIS A 138 20.65 1.90 -0.27
CA HIS A 138 22.05 1.90 -0.64
C HIS A 138 22.97 2.13 0.57
N SER A 139 22.63 3.08 1.44
CA SER A 139 23.41 3.35 2.66
C SER A 139 23.43 2.16 3.63
N SER A 140 22.36 1.36 3.69
CA SER A 140 22.33 0.15 4.53
C SER A 140 23.11 -1.00 3.92
N GLY A 141 23.16 -1.12 2.58
CA GLY A 141 23.96 -2.11 1.85
C GLY A 141 25.46 -1.87 2.04
N GLU A 142 25.89 -0.62 1.94
CA GLU A 142 27.31 -0.25 2.16
C GLU A 142 27.80 -0.58 3.59
N LYS A 143 26.92 -0.44 4.60
CA LYS A 143 27.26 -0.82 5.98
C LYS A 143 27.42 -2.33 6.17
N ILE A 144 26.64 -3.14 5.47
CA ILE A 144 26.70 -4.60 5.57
C ILE A 144 28.00 -5.11 4.93
N GLU A 145 28.44 -4.55 3.80
CA GLU A 145 29.72 -4.90 3.17
C GLU A 145 30.91 -4.51 4.06
N TYR A 146 30.84 -3.38 4.76
CA TYR A 146 31.95 -2.93 5.62
C TYR A 146 32.11 -3.80 6.87
N ASP A 147 31.00 -4.23 7.48
CA ASP A 147 31.04 -5.09 8.67
C ASP A 147 31.49 -6.53 8.32
N SER A 148 31.27 -7.00 7.09
CA SER A 148 31.76 -8.32 6.65
C SER A 148 33.27 -8.35 6.38
N VAL A 149 33.89 -7.21 6.07
CA VAL A 149 35.32 -7.12 5.79
C VAL A 149 36.16 -6.90 7.09
N VAL A 150 35.55 -6.45 8.16
CA VAL A 150 36.26 -6.17 9.43
C VAL A 150 36.32 -7.39 10.35
N ASN A 151 35.58 -8.46 10.07
CA ASN A 151 35.53 -9.69 10.89
C ASN A 151 36.23 -10.90 10.27
N GLU A 152 37.05 -10.74 9.23
CA GLU A 152 38.05 -11.71 8.77
C GLU A 152 39.47 -11.29 9.26
#